data_3d59833f0c51d4d0412c95f5adb7bb75
#
_entry.id   3d59833f0c51d4d0412c95f5adb7bb75
#
_cell.length_a   1.000
_cell.length_b   1.000
_cell.length_c   1.000
_cell.angle_alpha   90.00
_cell.angle_beta   90.00
_cell.angle_gamma   90.00
#
_symmetry.space_group_name_H-M   'P 1'
#
loop_
_entity.id
_entity.type
_entity.pdbx_description
1 polymer ?
#
loop_
_entity_poly.entity_id
_entity_poly.type
_entity_poly.pdbx_seq_one_letter_code
_entity_poly.pdbx_strand_id
1 'polypeptide(L)'
;MVRESSQQGVYTVSLYTKTLSSNGDIRHYQIKISDTGGFFLAEKHTFSSIPDVIHYHEHNAAGLVTRLRYAVGPMGRCVPATSGFSSEKWEINPSELTFMKELGSGQFGLVRLGKWRAQHRVAIKAIREGAMYEEDFIEEAKVMMRLCHPKLVQLYGVCLQQRPLLIVAEFMENGCLLNFLRQRSRALRDAWLLSMCQDVCEGMEYLERQSFIHRDLAARNCLVNDHNVVKVCDFGMTRYVLDNQYTSSSGTKFPVKWSPPEVLHYSKYSSKSDVWSFGVVMWEIYSEGRTPFETHSNLDVVNDITRGVRLYRPHRASQPLYAIMYRCWHEKGRPPQKSFSGLLPPK
;
A
#
# COMPACT_ATOMS: atom_id res chain seq x y z
N MET A 1 -0.74 6.68 22.86
CA MET A 1 0.65 6.57 23.36
C MET A 1 0.68 5.51 24.43
N VAL A 2 1.63 4.57 24.36
CA VAL A 2 1.94 3.65 25.45
C VAL A 2 3.13 4.20 26.21
N ARG A 3 3.04 4.27 27.51
CA ARG A 3 4.11 4.77 28.40
C ARG A 3 4.19 3.92 29.65
N GLU A 4 5.34 3.89 30.28
CA GLU A 4 5.47 3.34 31.62
C GLU A 4 4.67 4.20 32.62
N SER A 5 3.96 3.57 33.53
CA SER A 5 3.18 4.24 34.57
C SER A 5 4.13 4.80 35.64
N SER A 6 3.63 5.59 36.58
CA SER A 6 4.35 5.97 37.80
C SER A 6 4.75 4.78 38.68
N GLN A 7 4.15 3.61 38.47
CA GLN A 7 4.54 2.35 39.09
C GLN A 7 5.44 1.56 38.14
N GLN A 8 6.60 1.17 38.59
CA GLN A 8 7.60 0.41 37.82
C GLN A 8 7.01 -0.90 37.29
N GLY A 9 7.21 -1.18 36.01
CA GLY A 9 6.70 -2.38 35.33
C GLY A 9 5.22 -2.35 34.92
N VAL A 10 4.52 -1.25 35.19
CA VAL A 10 3.13 -1.07 34.79
C VAL A 10 3.04 -0.14 33.57
N TYR A 11 2.35 -0.56 32.53
CA TYR A 11 2.20 0.22 31.31
C TYR A 11 0.80 0.84 31.23
N THR A 12 0.72 2.03 30.65
CA THR A 12 -0.53 2.79 30.49
C THR A 12 -0.68 3.23 29.03
N VAL A 13 -1.85 2.96 28.47
CA VAL A 13 -2.28 3.52 27.18
C VAL A 13 -3.00 4.84 27.43
N SER A 14 -2.44 5.93 26.97
CA SER A 14 -3.08 7.24 26.98
C SER A 14 -3.76 7.49 25.63
N LEU A 15 -5.08 7.67 25.65
CA LEU A 15 -5.93 7.83 24.48
C LEU A 15 -6.54 9.22 24.49
N TYR A 16 -6.23 10.03 23.47
CA TYR A 16 -6.88 11.31 23.24
C TYR A 16 -8.12 11.11 22.35
N THR A 17 -9.25 11.59 22.80
CA THR A 17 -10.51 11.56 22.02
C THR A 17 -11.08 12.96 21.90
N LYS A 18 -11.56 13.31 20.70
CA LYS A 18 -12.30 14.54 20.44
C LYS A 18 -13.71 14.17 20.01
N THR A 19 -14.71 14.52 20.79
CA THR A 19 -16.13 14.41 20.42
C THR A 19 -16.61 15.73 19.84
N LEU A 20 -17.69 15.71 19.04
CA LEU A 20 -18.26 16.92 18.41
C LEU A 20 -18.68 18.02 19.40
N SER A 21 -18.79 17.67 20.67
CA SER A 21 -19.27 18.56 21.76
C SER A 21 -18.23 18.90 22.82
N SER A 22 -16.96 18.46 22.69
CA SER A 22 -15.95 18.71 23.72
C SER A 22 -14.57 19.08 23.14
N ASN A 23 -13.81 19.87 23.89
CA ASN A 23 -12.45 20.34 23.55
C ASN A 23 -11.39 19.21 23.51
N GLY A 24 -11.80 17.95 23.55
CA GLY A 24 -10.95 16.77 23.60
C GLY A 24 -10.71 16.30 25.05
N ASP A 25 -10.76 14.98 25.22
CA ASP A 25 -10.57 14.30 26.50
C ASP A 25 -9.42 13.31 26.39
N ILE A 26 -8.55 13.24 27.42
CA ILE A 26 -7.48 12.26 27.50
C ILE A 26 -7.85 11.21 28.52
N ARG A 27 -7.99 9.97 28.08
CA ARG A 27 -8.25 8.82 28.96
C ARG A 27 -7.02 7.93 29.04
N HIS A 28 -6.80 7.46 30.25
CA HIS A 28 -5.68 6.57 30.58
C HIS A 28 -6.22 5.18 30.93
N TYR A 29 -5.70 4.17 30.24
CA TYR A 29 -6.05 2.77 30.46
C TYR A 29 -4.79 2.01 30.85
N GLN A 30 -4.82 1.40 32.03
CA GLN A 30 -3.69 0.60 32.52
C GLN A 30 -3.71 -0.78 31.86
N ILE A 31 -2.55 -1.20 31.33
CA ILE A 31 -2.36 -2.57 30.84
C ILE A 31 -2.16 -3.45 32.09
N LYS A 32 -3.08 -4.38 32.31
CA LYS A 32 -3.06 -5.31 33.43
C LYS A 32 -2.44 -6.64 32.99
N ILE A 33 -1.95 -7.40 33.96
CA ILE A 33 -1.42 -8.74 33.76
C ILE A 33 -2.39 -9.72 34.46
N SER A 34 -2.80 -10.76 33.72
CA SER A 34 -3.63 -11.85 34.29
C SER A 34 -2.82 -12.81 35.14
N ASP A 35 -3.48 -13.63 35.94
CA ASP A 35 -2.86 -14.67 36.75
C ASP A 35 -2.04 -15.68 35.93
N THR A 36 -2.34 -15.81 34.62
CA THR A 36 -1.61 -16.65 33.68
C THR A 36 -0.47 -15.92 32.94
N GLY A 37 -0.16 -14.67 33.34
CA GLY A 37 0.94 -13.87 32.78
C GLY A 37 0.58 -13.17 31.46
N GLY A 38 -0.68 -13.20 31.01
CA GLY A 38 -1.13 -12.52 29.78
C GLY A 38 -1.47 -11.05 30.05
N PHE A 39 -1.25 -10.20 29.04
CA PHE A 39 -1.53 -8.77 29.09
C PHE A 39 -2.93 -8.44 28.59
N PHE A 40 -3.61 -7.46 29.21
CA PHE A 40 -4.95 -7.03 28.77
C PHE A 40 -5.28 -5.59 29.17
N LEU A 41 -6.17 -4.95 28.41
CA LEU A 41 -6.84 -3.69 28.74
C LEU A 41 -8.29 -3.93 29.21
N ALA A 42 -8.94 -4.96 28.66
CA ALA A 42 -10.26 -5.42 29.06
C ALA A 42 -10.21 -6.93 29.36
N GLU A 43 -10.74 -7.36 30.48
CA GLU A 43 -10.60 -8.73 31.05
C GLU A 43 -10.99 -9.88 30.11
N LYS A 44 -11.83 -9.61 29.12
CA LYS A 44 -12.30 -10.63 28.16
C LYS A 44 -11.24 -11.07 27.13
N HIS A 45 -10.15 -10.35 26.98
CA HIS A 45 -9.16 -10.57 25.94
C HIS A 45 -7.74 -10.43 26.47
N THR A 46 -7.09 -11.54 26.73
CA THR A 46 -5.70 -11.65 27.20
C THR A 46 -4.77 -12.00 26.05
N PHE A 47 -3.57 -11.41 26.02
CA PHE A 47 -2.59 -11.54 24.95
C PHE A 47 -1.21 -11.89 25.51
N SER A 48 -0.35 -12.47 24.68
CA SER A 48 1.00 -12.90 25.06
C SER A 48 1.99 -11.74 25.21
N SER A 49 1.70 -10.59 24.57
CA SER A 49 2.57 -9.42 24.58
C SER A 49 1.80 -8.10 24.55
N ILE A 50 2.45 -7.02 25.00
CA ILE A 50 1.88 -5.66 24.90
C ILE A 50 1.65 -5.23 23.44
N PRO A 51 2.55 -5.49 22.49
CA PRO A 51 2.27 -5.24 21.07
C PRO A 51 0.98 -5.91 20.58
N ASP A 52 0.69 -7.14 20.96
CA ASP A 52 -0.54 -7.84 20.57
C ASP A 52 -1.80 -7.18 21.16
N VAL A 53 -1.72 -6.71 22.44
CA VAL A 53 -2.79 -5.90 23.06
C VAL A 53 -3.07 -4.66 22.21
N ILE A 54 -2.02 -3.92 21.83
CA ILE A 54 -2.15 -2.69 21.04
C ILE A 54 -2.75 -3.01 19.67
N HIS A 55 -2.20 -4.01 18.96
CA HIS A 55 -2.69 -4.44 17.66
C HIS A 55 -4.17 -4.84 17.68
N TYR A 56 -4.60 -5.61 18.69
CA TYR A 56 -6.01 -5.95 18.89
C TYR A 56 -6.88 -4.70 19.04
N HIS A 57 -6.45 -3.75 19.87
CA HIS A 57 -7.19 -2.52 20.15
C HIS A 57 -7.11 -1.47 19.04
N GLU A 58 -6.21 -1.60 18.08
CA GLU A 58 -6.25 -0.84 16.82
C GLU A 58 -7.49 -1.18 15.98
N HIS A 59 -8.00 -2.41 16.12
CA HIS A 59 -9.15 -2.90 15.36
C HIS A 59 -10.44 -2.98 16.19
N ASN A 60 -10.32 -3.11 17.53
CA ASN A 60 -11.43 -3.33 18.44
C ASN A 60 -11.41 -2.35 19.61
N ALA A 61 -12.52 -1.67 19.87
CA ALA A 61 -12.63 -0.79 21.04
C ALA A 61 -12.60 -1.61 22.37
N ALA A 62 -13.34 -2.70 22.44
CA ALA A 62 -13.35 -3.73 23.51
C ALA A 62 -13.08 -3.16 24.93
N GLY A 63 -13.93 -2.22 25.40
CA GLY A 63 -13.81 -1.58 26.72
C GLY A 63 -13.08 -0.23 26.71
N LEU A 64 -12.41 0.14 25.64
CA LEU A 64 -11.92 1.50 25.43
C LEU A 64 -13.06 2.40 24.93
N VAL A 65 -12.96 3.70 25.21
CA VAL A 65 -13.92 4.70 24.68
C VAL A 65 -13.94 4.73 23.15
N THR A 66 -12.84 4.39 22.51
CA THR A 66 -12.70 4.16 21.07
C THR A 66 -11.49 3.25 20.82
N ARG A 67 -11.41 2.63 19.64
CA ARG A 67 -10.21 1.88 19.25
C ARG A 67 -8.98 2.79 19.13
N LEU A 68 -7.79 2.23 19.30
CA LEU A 68 -6.52 2.93 19.08
C LEU A 68 -6.35 3.17 17.58
N ARG A 69 -6.23 4.42 17.17
CA ARG A 69 -6.22 4.76 15.74
C ARG A 69 -4.86 5.27 15.26
N TYR A 70 -4.12 6.00 16.12
CA TYR A 70 -2.87 6.66 15.76
C TYR A 70 -1.85 6.59 16.88
N ALA A 71 -0.61 6.25 16.51
CA ALA A 71 0.52 6.46 17.37
C ALA A 71 0.86 7.96 17.40
N VAL A 72 1.00 8.53 18.60
CA VAL A 72 1.56 9.88 18.77
C VAL A 72 3.07 9.75 18.67
N GLY A 73 3.63 10.12 17.52
CA GLY A 73 5.07 10.18 17.31
C GLY A 73 5.71 11.43 17.95
N PRO A 74 7.02 11.46 18.16
CA PRO A 74 7.73 12.56 18.80
C PRO A 74 7.66 13.90 18.07
N MET A 75 7.10 13.97 16.85
CA MET A 75 6.97 15.19 16.06
C MET A 75 5.55 15.71 15.90
N GLY A 76 4.55 15.23 16.63
CA GLY A 76 3.20 15.81 16.63
C GLY A 76 2.48 15.85 15.28
N ARG A 77 3.03 15.26 14.23
CA ARG A 77 2.37 15.13 12.93
C ARG A 77 1.44 13.91 12.97
N CYS A 78 0.19 14.17 13.36
CA CYS A 78 -0.87 13.23 13.04
C CYS A 78 -0.91 13.07 11.52
N VAL A 79 -0.65 11.86 11.03
CA VAL A 79 -1.19 11.46 9.72
C VAL A 79 -2.67 11.82 9.75
N PRO A 80 -3.22 12.47 8.70
CA PRO A 80 -4.62 12.87 8.70
C PRO A 80 -5.45 11.65 9.04
N ALA A 81 -6.08 11.74 10.17
CA ALA A 81 -6.84 10.66 10.68
C ALA A 81 -7.97 10.33 9.71
N THR A 82 -8.07 9.10 9.28
CA THR A 82 -9.35 8.48 8.95
C THR A 82 -10.30 8.48 10.17
N SER A 83 -9.97 9.22 11.21
CA SER A 83 -10.67 9.30 12.51
C SER A 83 -12.06 9.95 12.46
N GLY A 84 -12.54 10.27 11.29
CA GLY A 84 -13.93 10.64 11.07
C GLY A 84 -14.72 9.58 10.30
N PHE A 85 -14.05 8.52 9.86
CA PHE A 85 -14.69 7.42 9.17
C PHE A 85 -15.08 6.35 10.19
N SER A 86 -16.30 6.45 10.73
CA SER A 86 -17.04 5.26 11.10
C SER A 86 -17.22 4.44 9.81
N SER A 87 -17.31 3.12 9.90
CA SER A 87 -17.57 2.23 8.75
C SER A 87 -18.79 2.63 7.91
N GLU A 88 -19.61 3.56 8.40
CA GLU A 88 -20.82 4.11 7.81
C GLU A 88 -20.62 5.43 7.04
N LYS A 89 -19.46 6.12 7.17
CA LYS A 89 -19.18 7.43 6.53
C LYS A 89 -17.91 7.39 5.68
N TRP A 90 -17.81 6.43 4.79
CA TRP A 90 -16.74 6.40 3.78
C TRP A 90 -17.00 7.34 2.59
N GLU A 91 -18.23 7.85 2.46
CA GLU A 91 -18.62 8.79 1.43
C GLU A 91 -18.23 10.22 1.85
N ILE A 92 -17.42 10.86 1.01
CA ILE A 92 -17.02 12.26 1.18
C ILE A 92 -17.97 13.14 0.38
N ASN A 93 -18.51 14.18 1.02
CA ASN A 93 -19.32 15.16 0.30
C ASN A 93 -18.39 15.96 -0.66
N PRO A 94 -18.72 16.05 -1.95
CA PRO A 94 -17.93 16.81 -2.91
C PRO A 94 -17.69 18.28 -2.52
N SER A 95 -18.61 18.91 -1.77
CA SER A 95 -18.45 20.28 -1.26
C SER A 95 -17.31 20.46 -0.24
N GLU A 96 -16.84 19.36 0.36
CA GLU A 96 -15.67 19.38 1.26
C GLU A 96 -14.34 19.36 0.49
N LEU A 97 -14.37 19.19 -0.84
CA LEU A 97 -13.19 19.09 -1.68
C LEU A 97 -12.94 20.40 -2.43
N THR A 98 -11.71 20.87 -2.38
CA THR A 98 -11.24 21.97 -3.23
C THR A 98 -10.23 21.40 -4.22
N PHE A 99 -10.54 21.49 -5.50
CA PHE A 99 -9.63 21.05 -6.57
C PHE A 99 -8.54 22.08 -6.81
N MET A 100 -7.33 21.60 -7.01
CA MET A 100 -6.15 22.40 -7.30
C MET A 100 -5.54 21.97 -8.67
N LYS A 101 -4.21 21.87 -8.72
CA LYS A 101 -3.51 21.52 -9.97
C LYS A 101 -3.69 20.05 -10.34
N GLU A 102 -3.63 19.79 -11.63
CA GLU A 102 -3.52 18.44 -12.17
C GLU A 102 -2.16 17.82 -11.78
N LEU A 103 -2.19 16.56 -11.36
CA LEU A 103 -1.00 15.77 -11.03
C LEU A 103 -0.63 14.81 -12.17
N GLY A 104 -1.62 14.38 -12.95
CA GLY A 104 -1.45 13.50 -14.08
C GLY A 104 -2.73 12.76 -14.45
N SER A 105 -2.66 12.04 -15.55
CA SER A 105 -3.73 11.15 -16.01
C SER A 105 -3.20 9.72 -16.09
N GLY A 106 -3.99 8.76 -15.60
CA GLY A 106 -3.68 7.34 -15.64
C GLY A 106 -4.75 6.55 -16.40
N GLN A 107 -4.60 5.23 -16.39
CA GLN A 107 -5.53 4.30 -17.00
C GLN A 107 -6.98 4.50 -16.51
N PHE A 108 -7.15 4.79 -15.22
CA PHE A 108 -8.45 4.91 -14.57
C PHE A 108 -9.01 6.33 -14.56
N GLY A 109 -8.27 7.34 -15.00
CA GLY A 109 -8.76 8.72 -15.05
C GLY A 109 -7.75 9.77 -14.68
N LEU A 110 -8.25 10.98 -14.43
CA LEU A 110 -7.48 12.18 -14.10
C LEU A 110 -7.24 12.27 -12.60
N VAL A 111 -6.00 12.58 -12.19
CA VAL A 111 -5.63 12.79 -10.79
C VAL A 111 -5.30 14.26 -10.56
N ARG A 112 -5.91 14.87 -9.56
CA ARG A 112 -5.66 16.25 -9.15
C ARG A 112 -5.21 16.33 -7.70
N LEU A 113 -4.33 17.27 -7.41
CA LEU A 113 -4.13 17.74 -6.04
C LEU A 113 -5.39 18.48 -5.60
N GLY A 114 -5.81 18.25 -4.38
CA GLY A 114 -6.89 18.99 -3.76
C GLY A 114 -6.67 19.22 -2.28
N LYS A 115 -7.62 19.90 -1.67
CA LYS A 115 -7.75 20.00 -0.21
C LYS A 115 -9.08 19.40 0.22
N TRP A 116 -9.04 18.61 1.26
CA TRP A 116 -10.22 18.10 1.95
C TRP A 116 -10.42 18.90 3.24
N ARG A 117 -11.65 19.43 3.43
CA ARG A 117 -12.01 20.31 4.54
C ARG A 117 -11.04 21.49 4.70
N ALA A 118 -10.62 22.06 3.58
CA ALA A 118 -9.70 23.20 3.46
C ALA A 118 -8.30 23.02 4.10
N GLN A 119 -8.06 21.95 4.86
CA GLN A 119 -6.83 21.75 5.64
C GLN A 119 -5.94 20.63 5.11
N HIS A 120 -6.52 19.50 4.69
CA HIS A 120 -5.76 18.30 4.34
C HIS A 120 -5.49 18.23 2.85
N ARG A 121 -4.21 18.18 2.45
CA ARG A 121 -3.81 17.94 1.06
C ARG A 121 -4.12 16.48 0.70
N VAL A 122 -4.83 16.30 -0.40
CA VAL A 122 -5.28 15.00 -0.88
C VAL A 122 -5.04 14.85 -2.38
N ALA A 123 -4.89 13.61 -2.83
CA ALA A 123 -4.98 13.25 -4.24
C ALA A 123 -6.43 12.87 -4.54
N ILE A 124 -7.02 13.52 -5.54
CA ILE A 124 -8.40 13.30 -5.98
C ILE A 124 -8.34 12.68 -7.37
N LYS A 125 -8.73 11.42 -7.48
CA LYS A 125 -8.74 10.66 -8.74
C LYS A 125 -10.18 10.60 -9.26
N ALA A 126 -10.41 11.19 -10.41
CA ALA A 126 -11.69 11.12 -11.13
C ALA A 126 -11.69 9.85 -12.00
N ILE A 127 -12.65 8.95 -11.77
CA ILE A 127 -12.78 7.70 -12.51
C ILE A 127 -13.44 7.96 -13.86
N ARG A 128 -12.80 7.51 -14.94
CA ARG A 128 -13.32 7.66 -16.29
C ARG A 128 -14.64 6.90 -16.43
N GLU A 129 -15.64 7.52 -17.03
CA GLU A 129 -16.91 6.86 -17.36
C GLU A 129 -16.69 5.62 -18.20
N GLY A 130 -17.38 4.53 -17.87
CA GLY A 130 -17.25 3.23 -18.53
C GLY A 130 -15.99 2.43 -18.19
N ALA A 131 -15.12 2.91 -17.29
CA ALA A 131 -13.94 2.17 -16.86
C ALA A 131 -14.29 0.96 -15.96
N MET A 132 -15.40 1.03 -15.22
CA MET A 132 -15.96 -0.06 -14.40
C MET A 132 -17.42 0.24 -14.03
N TYR A 133 -18.16 -0.79 -13.62
CA TYR A 133 -19.52 -0.61 -13.08
C TYR A 133 -19.47 0.05 -11.69
N GLU A 134 -20.51 0.81 -11.36
CA GLU A 134 -20.55 1.57 -10.09
C GLU A 134 -20.57 0.64 -8.87
N GLU A 135 -21.33 -0.44 -8.94
CA GLU A 135 -21.44 -1.43 -7.88
C GLU A 135 -20.07 -2.07 -7.59
N ASP A 136 -19.34 -2.42 -8.63
CA ASP A 136 -18.00 -2.99 -8.52
C ASP A 136 -17.01 -1.99 -7.90
N PHE A 137 -17.12 -0.71 -8.30
CA PHE A 137 -16.33 0.38 -7.72
C PHE A 137 -16.58 0.54 -6.22
N ILE A 138 -17.86 0.50 -5.81
CA ILE A 138 -18.26 0.64 -4.39
C ILE A 138 -17.71 -0.52 -3.55
N GLU A 139 -17.88 -1.75 -4.02
CA GLU A 139 -17.38 -2.94 -3.31
C GLU A 139 -15.85 -2.92 -3.17
N GLU A 140 -15.14 -2.55 -4.23
CA GLU A 140 -13.69 -2.44 -4.21
C GLU A 140 -13.22 -1.33 -3.26
N ALA A 141 -13.86 -0.16 -3.31
CA ALA A 141 -13.56 0.94 -2.40
C ALA A 141 -13.74 0.54 -0.93
N LYS A 142 -14.81 -0.21 -0.61
CA LYS A 142 -15.04 -0.74 0.75
C LYS A 142 -13.91 -1.66 1.20
N VAL A 143 -13.40 -2.51 0.32
CA VAL A 143 -12.25 -3.38 0.62
C VAL A 143 -10.99 -2.55 0.84
N MET A 144 -10.69 -1.63 -0.08
CA MET A 144 -9.50 -0.77 0.01
C MET A 144 -9.48 0.08 1.27
N MET A 145 -10.63 0.55 1.76
CA MET A 145 -10.74 1.33 3.00
C MET A 145 -10.38 0.54 4.27
N ARG A 146 -10.49 -0.79 4.24
CA ARG A 146 -10.09 -1.67 5.35
C ARG A 146 -8.59 -1.90 5.40
N LEU A 147 -7.88 -1.67 4.28
CA LEU A 147 -6.45 -1.86 4.17
C LEU A 147 -5.75 -0.59 4.70
N CYS A 148 -5.08 -0.73 5.85
CA CYS A 148 -4.35 0.36 6.49
C CYS A 148 -2.95 -0.11 6.87
N HIS A 149 -1.94 0.43 6.17
CA HIS A 149 -0.54 0.11 6.42
C HIS A 149 0.36 1.30 6.05
N PRO A 150 1.45 1.60 6.79
CA PRO A 150 2.32 2.74 6.52
C PRO A 150 3.02 2.70 5.16
N LYS A 151 3.04 1.54 4.49
CA LYS A 151 3.63 1.34 3.15
C LYS A 151 2.57 1.16 2.05
N LEU A 152 1.31 1.44 2.34
CA LEU A 152 0.23 1.56 1.36
C LEU A 152 -0.26 3.01 1.31
N VAL A 153 -0.59 3.49 0.12
CA VAL A 153 -1.28 4.78 -0.03
C VAL A 153 -2.65 4.66 0.60
N GLN A 154 -2.93 5.51 1.58
CA GLN A 154 -4.17 5.45 2.33
C GLN A 154 -5.33 5.99 1.49
N LEU A 155 -6.39 5.21 1.35
CA LEU A 155 -7.67 5.68 0.85
C LEU A 155 -8.42 6.41 1.99
N TYR A 156 -8.89 7.64 1.73
CA TYR A 156 -9.67 8.42 2.70
C TYR A 156 -11.17 8.26 2.49
N GLY A 157 -11.60 8.12 1.24
CA GLY A 157 -12.99 7.91 0.91
C GLY A 157 -13.27 8.09 -0.57
N VAL A 158 -14.55 8.10 -0.91
CA VAL A 158 -15.04 8.26 -2.28
C VAL A 158 -16.18 9.27 -2.33
N CYS A 159 -16.38 9.88 -3.50
CA CYS A 159 -17.57 10.67 -3.77
C CYS A 159 -18.43 9.95 -4.82
N LEU A 160 -19.65 9.61 -4.44
CA LEU A 160 -20.61 8.90 -5.30
C LEU A 160 -21.74 9.79 -5.81
N GLN A 161 -21.97 10.94 -5.17
CA GLN A 161 -23.09 11.84 -5.46
C GLN A 161 -22.90 12.65 -6.75
N GLN A 162 -21.77 12.51 -7.40
CA GLN A 162 -21.46 13.24 -8.65
C GLN A 162 -20.83 12.34 -9.68
N ARG A 163 -20.81 12.83 -10.93
CA ARG A 163 -20.05 12.20 -12.02
C ARG A 163 -18.96 13.19 -12.50
N PRO A 164 -17.75 12.69 -12.79
CA PRO A 164 -17.26 11.32 -12.56
C PRO A 164 -17.17 10.97 -11.05
N LEU A 165 -17.20 9.67 -10.73
CA LEU A 165 -16.93 9.18 -9.37
C LEU A 165 -15.51 9.58 -8.95
N LEU A 166 -15.33 9.94 -7.66
CA LEU A 166 -14.02 10.35 -7.16
C LEU A 166 -13.50 9.38 -6.10
N ILE A 167 -12.20 9.13 -6.15
CA ILE A 167 -11.41 8.55 -5.06
C ILE A 167 -10.61 9.67 -4.41
N VAL A 168 -10.67 9.75 -3.09
CA VAL A 168 -9.88 10.69 -2.28
C VAL A 168 -8.87 9.90 -1.48
N ALA A 169 -7.59 10.14 -1.73
CA ALA A 169 -6.48 9.38 -1.14
C ALA A 169 -5.39 10.30 -0.59
N GLU A 170 -4.46 9.71 0.12
CA GLU A 170 -3.24 10.32 0.60
C GLU A 170 -2.47 10.97 -0.55
N PHE A 171 -2.04 12.21 -0.36
CA PHE A 171 -1.20 12.90 -1.33
C PHE A 171 0.28 12.57 -1.10
N MET A 172 0.97 12.20 -2.16
CA MET A 172 2.37 11.80 -2.17
C MET A 172 3.18 12.85 -2.94
N GLU A 173 3.97 13.63 -2.21
CA GLU A 173 4.60 14.87 -2.71
C GLU A 173 5.60 14.66 -3.84
N ASN A 174 6.37 13.57 -3.76
CA ASN A 174 7.39 13.24 -4.76
C ASN A 174 6.84 12.41 -5.94
N GLY A 175 5.52 12.11 -5.93
CA GLY A 175 4.83 11.46 -7.02
C GLY A 175 5.26 10.00 -7.27
N CYS A 176 5.21 9.58 -8.52
CA CYS A 176 5.46 8.20 -8.93
C CYS A 176 6.94 7.81 -8.77
N LEU A 177 7.21 6.64 -8.18
CA LEU A 177 8.55 6.10 -7.97
C LEU A 177 9.34 6.00 -9.27
N LEU A 178 8.72 5.56 -10.36
CA LEU A 178 9.40 5.47 -11.66
C LEU A 178 9.99 6.81 -12.10
N ASN A 179 9.21 7.88 -12.01
CA ASN A 179 9.66 9.22 -12.36
C ASN A 179 10.69 9.76 -11.36
N PHE A 180 10.49 9.47 -10.07
CA PHE A 180 11.43 9.83 -9.01
C PHE A 180 12.82 9.22 -9.23
N LEU A 181 12.89 7.94 -9.59
CA LEU A 181 14.13 7.24 -9.93
C LEU A 181 14.83 7.88 -11.13
N ARG A 182 14.08 8.17 -12.21
CA ARG A 182 14.64 8.77 -13.43
C ARG A 182 15.19 10.17 -13.23
N GLN A 183 14.49 10.97 -12.41
CA GLN A 183 14.90 12.36 -12.15
C GLN A 183 16.08 12.47 -11.19
N ARG A 184 16.24 11.52 -10.27
CA ARG A 184 17.25 11.57 -9.20
C ARG A 184 18.33 10.49 -9.30
N SER A 185 18.47 9.81 -10.43
CA SER A 185 19.33 8.64 -10.61
C SER A 185 20.76 8.85 -10.05
N ARG A 186 21.40 9.99 -10.34
CA ARG A 186 22.75 10.30 -9.89
C ARG A 186 22.87 10.69 -8.42
N ALA A 187 21.77 11.02 -7.75
CA ALA A 187 21.74 11.48 -6.36
C ALA A 187 21.36 10.37 -5.36
N LEU A 188 20.86 9.23 -5.85
CA LEU A 188 20.39 8.15 -5.00
C LEU A 188 21.56 7.29 -4.50
N ARG A 189 21.69 7.16 -3.18
CA ARG A 189 22.64 6.25 -2.54
C ARG A 189 22.08 4.82 -2.51
N ASP A 190 22.96 3.81 -2.52
CA ASP A 190 22.56 2.39 -2.52
C ASP A 190 21.71 2.01 -1.30
N ALA A 191 21.99 2.61 -0.14
CA ALA A 191 21.16 2.42 1.06
C ALA A 191 19.70 2.88 0.84
N TRP A 192 19.47 3.92 0.05
CA TRP A 192 18.13 4.39 -0.27
C TRP A 192 17.42 3.44 -1.24
N LEU A 193 18.14 2.89 -2.22
CA LEU A 193 17.57 1.91 -3.15
C LEU A 193 17.10 0.65 -2.39
N LEU A 194 17.88 0.19 -1.43
CA LEU A 194 17.47 -0.93 -0.56
C LEU A 194 16.26 -0.57 0.30
N SER A 195 16.27 0.63 0.92
CA SER A 195 15.14 1.11 1.72
C SER A 195 13.84 1.20 0.92
N MET A 196 13.90 1.63 -0.35
CA MET A 196 12.73 1.65 -1.24
C MET A 196 12.21 0.24 -1.53
N CYS A 197 13.10 -0.73 -1.76
CA CYS A 197 12.70 -2.13 -1.91
C CYS A 197 12.05 -2.68 -0.65
N GLN A 198 12.59 -2.36 0.53
CA GLN A 198 12.01 -2.76 1.83
C GLN A 198 10.62 -2.17 2.03
N ASP A 199 10.43 -0.87 1.72
CA ASP A 199 9.11 -0.22 1.80
C ASP A 199 8.06 -0.95 0.96
N VAL A 200 8.37 -1.25 -0.30
CA VAL A 200 7.47 -2.00 -1.18
C VAL A 200 7.23 -3.41 -0.66
N CYS A 201 8.28 -4.11 -0.18
CA CYS A 201 8.17 -5.45 0.37
C CYS A 201 7.23 -5.50 1.59
N GLU A 202 7.37 -4.56 2.53
CA GLU A 202 6.52 -4.44 3.73
C GLU A 202 5.05 -4.20 3.35
N GLY A 203 4.78 -3.31 2.38
CA GLY A 203 3.42 -3.07 1.87
C GLY A 203 2.81 -4.31 1.23
N MET A 204 3.59 -5.04 0.43
CA MET A 204 3.15 -6.25 -0.24
C MET A 204 3.01 -7.45 0.70
N GLU A 205 3.85 -7.55 1.74
CA GLU A 205 3.69 -8.55 2.81
C GLU A 205 2.36 -8.35 3.55
N TYR A 206 2.01 -7.10 3.84
CA TYR A 206 0.73 -6.79 4.45
C TYR A 206 -0.44 -7.21 3.53
N LEU A 207 -0.40 -6.88 2.23
CA LEU A 207 -1.42 -7.29 1.28
C LEU A 207 -1.53 -8.83 1.20
N GLU A 208 -0.41 -9.56 1.15
CA GLU A 208 -0.40 -11.03 1.16
C GLU A 208 -1.06 -11.60 2.42
N ARG A 209 -0.77 -11.06 3.61
CA ARG A 209 -1.41 -11.45 4.88
C ARG A 209 -2.91 -11.17 4.92
N GLN A 210 -3.36 -10.13 4.21
CA GLN A 210 -4.78 -9.82 4.04
C GLN A 210 -5.44 -10.64 2.91
N SER A 211 -4.72 -11.62 2.33
CA SER A 211 -5.17 -12.42 1.17
C SER A 211 -5.53 -11.57 -0.05
N PHE A 212 -4.86 -10.44 -0.20
CA PHE A 212 -5.06 -9.49 -1.29
C PHE A 212 -3.99 -9.66 -2.36
N ILE A 213 -4.38 -9.64 -3.63
CA ILE A 213 -3.49 -9.73 -4.79
C ILE A 213 -3.50 -8.38 -5.52
N HIS A 214 -2.32 -7.80 -5.74
CA HIS A 214 -2.17 -6.50 -6.38
C HIS A 214 -2.42 -6.57 -7.89
N ARG A 215 -1.85 -7.57 -8.58
CA ARG A 215 -1.94 -7.88 -10.03
C ARG A 215 -1.23 -6.92 -10.98
N ASP A 216 -0.91 -5.69 -10.59
CA ASP A 216 -0.18 -4.71 -11.42
C ASP A 216 0.91 -3.99 -10.61
N LEU A 217 1.70 -4.74 -9.83
CA LEU A 217 2.82 -4.18 -9.09
C LEU A 217 3.95 -3.78 -10.04
N ALA A 218 4.30 -2.50 -10.03
CA ALA A 218 5.36 -1.90 -10.84
C ALA A 218 5.80 -0.57 -10.21
N ALA A 219 6.99 -0.05 -10.55
CA ALA A 219 7.45 1.24 -10.01
C ALA A 219 6.52 2.42 -10.37
N ARG A 220 5.73 2.32 -11.44
CA ARG A 220 4.68 3.30 -11.80
C ARG A 220 3.52 3.31 -10.80
N ASN A 221 3.25 2.19 -10.12
CA ASN A 221 2.18 2.00 -9.13
C ASN A 221 2.73 2.02 -7.69
N CYS A 222 3.86 2.68 -7.48
CA CYS A 222 4.42 3.04 -6.19
C CYS A 222 4.60 4.55 -6.17
N LEU A 223 4.28 5.19 -5.04
CA LEU A 223 4.40 6.63 -4.86
C LEU A 223 5.40 6.94 -3.76
N VAL A 224 5.99 8.13 -3.80
CA VAL A 224 7.02 8.58 -2.86
C VAL A 224 6.53 9.83 -2.13
N ASN A 225 6.57 9.83 -0.80
CA ASN A 225 6.20 10.99 0.00
C ASN A 225 7.37 11.98 0.18
N ASP A 226 7.15 13.07 0.90
CA ASP A 226 8.14 14.10 1.22
C ASP A 226 9.33 13.58 2.06
N HIS A 227 9.14 12.49 2.82
CA HIS A 227 10.18 11.82 3.60
C HIS A 227 10.93 10.73 2.82
N ASN A 228 10.70 10.62 1.51
CA ASN A 228 11.21 9.57 0.62
C ASN A 228 10.79 8.14 1.00
N VAL A 229 9.68 7.98 1.71
CA VAL A 229 9.06 6.68 1.96
C VAL A 229 8.26 6.26 0.73
N VAL A 230 8.46 5.04 0.28
CA VAL A 230 7.71 4.47 -0.84
C VAL A 230 6.45 3.78 -0.32
N LYS A 231 5.33 4.05 -0.97
CA LYS A 231 4.06 3.39 -0.68
C LYS A 231 3.46 2.79 -1.95
N VAL A 232 2.92 1.58 -1.82
CA VAL A 232 2.21 0.90 -2.91
C VAL A 232 0.84 1.53 -3.10
N CYS A 233 0.44 1.77 -4.34
CA CYS A 233 -0.86 2.35 -4.70
C CYS A 233 -1.55 1.55 -5.80
N ASP A 234 -2.79 1.94 -6.14
CA ASP A 234 -3.61 1.34 -7.21
C ASP A 234 -3.85 -0.18 -7.03
N PHE A 235 -3.78 -0.68 -5.78
CA PHE A 235 -4.18 -2.03 -5.42
C PHE A 235 -5.71 -2.12 -5.44
N GLY A 236 -6.25 -3.21 -6.01
CA GLY A 236 -7.68 -3.51 -6.02
C GLY A 236 -8.42 -3.14 -7.30
N MET A 237 -8.09 -2.04 -7.96
CA MET A 237 -8.79 -1.62 -9.19
C MET A 237 -8.52 -2.52 -10.40
N THR A 238 -7.46 -3.30 -10.37
CA THR A 238 -7.06 -4.18 -11.48
C THR A 238 -7.93 -5.44 -11.60
N ARG A 239 -8.65 -5.83 -10.54
CA ARG A 239 -9.48 -7.04 -10.54
C ARG A 239 -10.60 -7.00 -11.58
N TYR A 240 -11.26 -5.86 -11.74
CA TYR A 240 -12.43 -5.70 -12.62
C TYR A 240 -12.06 -5.37 -14.06
N VAL A 241 -10.94 -4.72 -14.27
CA VAL A 241 -10.45 -4.37 -15.63
C VAL A 241 -9.92 -5.61 -16.36
N LEU A 242 -9.39 -6.60 -15.62
CA LEU A 242 -8.75 -7.78 -16.20
C LEU A 242 -9.74 -8.84 -16.71
N ASP A 243 -10.90 -9.01 -16.09
CA ASP A 243 -11.82 -10.10 -16.44
C ASP A 243 -12.57 -9.87 -17.77
N ASN A 244 -12.75 -8.60 -18.21
CA ASN A 244 -13.55 -8.28 -19.38
C ASN A 244 -12.84 -7.56 -20.52
N GLN A 245 -11.64 -7.02 -20.38
CA GLN A 245 -11.02 -6.15 -21.39
C GLN A 245 -9.63 -6.58 -21.88
N TYR A 246 -8.99 -7.55 -21.27
CA TYR A 246 -7.65 -7.99 -21.71
C TYR A 246 -7.66 -8.91 -22.94
N THR A 247 -8.80 -9.40 -23.35
CA THR A 247 -8.97 -10.20 -24.57
C THR A 247 -9.42 -9.41 -25.80
N SER A 248 -9.72 -8.11 -25.67
CA SER A 248 -10.17 -7.32 -26.83
C SER A 248 -9.27 -6.13 -27.14
N SER A 249 -8.82 -6.10 -28.33
CA SER A 249 -8.32 -5.11 -29.30
C SER A 249 -8.37 -3.60 -29.01
N SER A 250 -8.65 -3.11 -27.82
CA SER A 250 -8.72 -1.68 -27.51
C SER A 250 -7.82 -1.26 -26.35
N GLY A 251 -6.54 -1.04 -26.62
CA GLY A 251 -5.70 -0.01 -26.01
C GLY A 251 -5.23 -0.13 -24.56
N THR A 252 -5.71 -1.04 -23.75
CA THR A 252 -5.24 -1.27 -22.37
C THR A 252 -4.03 -2.18 -22.37
N LYS A 253 -2.87 -1.63 -22.03
CA LYS A 253 -1.59 -2.35 -22.05
C LYS A 253 -1.48 -3.26 -20.85
N PHE A 254 -1.71 -4.58 -21.06
CA PHE A 254 -1.39 -5.64 -20.10
C PHE A 254 0.10 -5.52 -19.68
N PRO A 255 0.43 -5.65 -18.37
CA PRO A 255 1.79 -5.47 -17.88
C PRO A 255 2.68 -6.70 -18.17
N VAL A 256 2.84 -7.06 -19.45
CA VAL A 256 3.57 -8.25 -19.89
C VAL A 256 4.95 -8.36 -19.24
N LYS A 257 5.69 -7.25 -19.20
CA LYS A 257 7.09 -7.20 -18.71
C LYS A 257 7.21 -7.36 -17.19
N TRP A 258 6.10 -7.33 -16.45
CA TRP A 258 6.03 -7.54 -14.99
C TRP A 258 5.35 -8.84 -14.60
N SER A 259 4.87 -9.61 -15.57
CA SER A 259 4.03 -10.79 -15.35
C SER A 259 4.82 -12.11 -15.44
N PRO A 260 4.54 -13.10 -14.56
CA PRO A 260 5.11 -14.43 -14.63
C PRO A 260 4.46 -15.29 -15.73
N PRO A 261 5.09 -16.42 -16.11
CA PRO A 261 4.57 -17.32 -17.17
C PRO A 261 3.12 -17.78 -16.94
N GLU A 262 2.74 -18.10 -15.70
CA GLU A 262 1.39 -18.57 -15.39
C GLU A 262 0.31 -17.50 -15.58
N VAL A 263 0.68 -16.23 -15.44
CA VAL A 263 -0.22 -15.10 -15.73
C VAL A 263 -0.29 -14.88 -17.24
N LEU A 264 0.84 -14.93 -17.93
CA LEU A 264 0.93 -14.71 -19.37
C LEU A 264 0.16 -15.77 -20.17
N HIS A 265 0.24 -17.05 -19.77
CA HIS A 265 -0.36 -18.17 -20.49
C HIS A 265 -1.77 -18.54 -20.01
N TYR A 266 -2.06 -18.38 -18.72
CA TYR A 266 -3.28 -18.92 -18.11
C TYR A 266 -4.09 -17.89 -17.34
N SER A 267 -3.70 -16.63 -17.33
CA SER A 267 -4.32 -15.55 -16.52
C SER A 267 -4.44 -15.93 -15.03
N LYS A 268 -3.52 -16.78 -14.54
CA LYS A 268 -3.57 -17.32 -13.19
C LYS A 268 -2.82 -16.43 -12.21
N TYR A 269 -3.55 -15.54 -11.55
CA TYR A 269 -3.02 -14.62 -10.54
C TYR A 269 -2.96 -15.26 -9.16
N SER A 270 -1.94 -14.92 -8.38
CA SER A 270 -1.78 -15.31 -6.98
C SER A 270 -0.82 -14.33 -6.29
N SER A 271 -0.67 -14.43 -4.96
CA SER A 271 0.40 -13.70 -4.26
C SER A 271 1.79 -13.98 -4.83
N LYS A 272 1.98 -15.13 -5.46
CA LYS A 272 3.26 -15.51 -6.12
C LYS A 272 3.48 -14.76 -7.42
N SER A 273 2.43 -14.40 -8.15
CA SER A 273 2.56 -13.51 -9.29
C SER A 273 2.97 -12.10 -8.87
N ASP A 274 2.52 -11.62 -7.71
CA ASP A 274 2.97 -10.36 -7.14
C ASP A 274 4.43 -10.41 -6.68
N VAL A 275 4.90 -11.56 -6.15
CA VAL A 275 6.33 -11.77 -5.82
C VAL A 275 7.20 -11.67 -7.06
N TRP A 276 6.76 -12.24 -8.21
CA TRP A 276 7.47 -12.07 -9.49
C TRP A 276 7.56 -10.59 -9.87
N SER A 277 6.42 -9.88 -9.85
CA SER A 277 6.35 -8.45 -10.16
C SER A 277 7.23 -7.62 -9.23
N PHE A 278 7.32 -7.98 -7.94
CA PHE A 278 8.22 -7.35 -6.97
C PHE A 278 9.69 -7.51 -7.36
N GLY A 279 10.11 -8.68 -7.83
CA GLY A 279 11.46 -8.87 -8.38
C GLY A 279 11.75 -7.92 -9.54
N VAL A 280 10.76 -7.65 -10.40
CA VAL A 280 10.88 -6.68 -11.49
C VAL A 280 10.94 -5.24 -10.93
N VAL A 281 10.16 -4.90 -9.89
CA VAL A 281 10.26 -3.58 -9.21
C VAL A 281 11.64 -3.37 -8.59
N MET A 282 12.21 -4.38 -7.93
CA MET A 282 13.59 -4.31 -7.44
C MET A 282 14.56 -4.01 -8.59
N TRP A 283 14.37 -4.65 -9.73
CA TRP A 283 15.18 -4.40 -10.93
C TRP A 283 14.98 -2.96 -11.44
N GLU A 284 13.74 -2.43 -11.50
CA GLU A 284 13.47 -1.04 -11.87
C GLU A 284 14.18 -0.06 -10.92
N ILE A 285 14.17 -0.30 -9.60
CA ILE A 285 14.82 0.54 -8.60
C ILE A 285 16.33 0.56 -8.83
N TYR A 286 16.98 -0.60 -8.97
CA TYR A 286 18.43 -0.71 -9.13
C TYR A 286 18.93 -0.38 -10.54
N SER A 287 18.04 -0.32 -11.54
CA SER A 287 18.33 0.19 -12.88
C SER A 287 17.92 1.66 -13.08
N GLU A 288 17.58 2.36 -11.97
CA GLU A 288 17.27 3.80 -11.96
C GLU A 288 16.07 4.15 -12.86
N GLY A 289 15.06 3.29 -12.86
CA GLY A 289 13.81 3.48 -13.59
C GLY A 289 13.89 3.13 -15.09
N ARG A 290 14.82 2.29 -15.50
CA ARG A 290 14.82 1.72 -16.86
C ARG A 290 13.59 0.85 -17.08
N THR A 291 13.18 0.74 -18.33
CA THR A 291 12.09 -0.14 -18.73
C THR A 291 12.61 -1.59 -18.77
N PRO A 292 11.95 -2.55 -18.10
CA PRO A 292 12.30 -3.95 -18.23
C PRO A 292 12.20 -4.41 -19.70
N PHE A 293 13.14 -5.24 -20.16
CA PHE A 293 13.16 -5.74 -21.55
C PHE A 293 12.98 -4.61 -22.57
N GLU A 294 13.75 -3.53 -22.45
CA GLU A 294 13.54 -2.26 -23.15
C GLU A 294 13.42 -2.42 -24.68
N THR A 295 14.29 -3.24 -25.25
CA THR A 295 14.39 -3.48 -26.71
C THR A 295 13.48 -4.57 -27.25
N HIS A 296 12.76 -5.29 -26.36
CA HIS A 296 11.92 -6.43 -26.73
C HIS A 296 10.45 -6.02 -26.91
N SER A 297 9.81 -6.56 -27.93
CA SER A 297 8.35 -6.50 -28.04
C SER A 297 7.68 -7.35 -26.93
N ASN A 298 6.39 -7.14 -26.70
CA ASN A 298 5.66 -7.96 -25.72
C ASN A 298 5.69 -9.46 -26.09
N LEU A 299 5.63 -9.78 -27.37
CA LEU A 299 5.70 -11.17 -27.85
C LEU A 299 7.09 -11.79 -27.58
N ASP A 300 8.16 -11.04 -27.85
CA ASP A 300 9.52 -11.50 -27.54
C ASP A 300 9.70 -11.76 -26.06
N VAL A 301 9.17 -10.87 -25.21
CA VAL A 301 9.21 -11.03 -23.74
C VAL A 301 8.49 -12.29 -23.29
N VAL A 302 7.31 -12.59 -23.84
CA VAL A 302 6.57 -13.84 -23.53
C VAL A 302 7.42 -15.05 -23.90
N ASN A 303 8.00 -15.06 -25.11
CA ASN A 303 8.85 -16.16 -25.58
C ASN A 303 10.11 -16.33 -24.72
N ASP A 304 10.79 -15.24 -24.39
CA ASP A 304 12.01 -15.24 -23.59
C ASP A 304 11.76 -15.75 -22.17
N ILE A 305 10.73 -15.20 -21.50
CA ILE A 305 10.37 -15.62 -20.14
C ILE A 305 10.01 -17.12 -20.12
N THR A 306 9.27 -17.60 -21.13
CA THR A 306 8.89 -19.02 -21.26
C THR A 306 10.11 -19.92 -21.49
N ARG A 307 11.13 -19.45 -22.20
CA ARG A 307 12.42 -20.16 -22.38
C ARG A 307 13.36 -20.07 -21.18
N GLY A 308 12.95 -19.39 -20.11
CA GLY A 308 13.75 -19.24 -18.89
C GLY A 308 14.69 -18.03 -18.89
N VAL A 309 14.62 -17.15 -19.88
CA VAL A 309 15.39 -15.89 -19.87
C VAL A 309 14.84 -14.97 -18.76
N ARG A 310 15.76 -14.30 -18.07
CA ARG A 310 15.44 -13.36 -16.97
C ARG A 310 16.18 -12.05 -17.19
N LEU A 311 15.72 -10.99 -16.51
CA LEU A 311 16.38 -9.69 -16.51
C LEU A 311 17.81 -9.82 -15.99
N TYR A 312 18.76 -9.15 -16.64
CA TYR A 312 20.16 -9.14 -16.22
C TYR A 312 20.36 -8.38 -14.90
N ARG A 313 21.49 -8.62 -14.25
CA ARG A 313 21.84 -7.90 -13.02
C ARG A 313 22.11 -6.44 -13.29
N PRO A 314 21.35 -5.49 -12.69
CA PRO A 314 21.67 -4.07 -12.74
C PRO A 314 23.07 -3.81 -12.17
N HIS A 315 23.82 -2.85 -12.74
CA HIS A 315 25.19 -2.56 -12.31
C HIS A 315 25.28 -2.15 -10.84
N ARG A 316 24.24 -1.49 -10.31
CA ARG A 316 24.16 -1.06 -8.91
C ARG A 316 23.73 -2.18 -7.95
N ALA A 317 23.22 -3.29 -8.44
CA ALA A 317 22.82 -4.40 -7.60
C ALA A 317 24.01 -5.29 -7.26
N SER A 318 24.25 -5.51 -5.97
CA SER A 318 25.23 -6.51 -5.51
C SER A 318 24.76 -7.92 -5.90
N GLN A 319 25.72 -8.88 -5.96
CA GLN A 319 25.41 -10.26 -6.28
C GLN A 319 24.37 -10.89 -5.32
N PRO A 320 24.47 -10.71 -3.99
CA PRO A 320 23.44 -11.20 -3.06
C PRO A 320 22.06 -10.61 -3.33
N LEU A 321 21.97 -9.33 -3.66
CA LEU A 321 20.71 -8.67 -3.95
C LEU A 321 20.10 -9.16 -5.27
N TYR A 322 20.93 -9.33 -6.29
CA TYR A 322 20.45 -9.92 -7.54
C TYR A 322 19.97 -11.37 -7.36
N ALA A 323 20.62 -12.14 -6.49
CA ALA A 323 20.16 -13.48 -6.13
C ALA A 323 18.74 -13.45 -5.49
N ILE A 324 18.39 -12.37 -4.76
CA ILE A 324 17.02 -12.17 -4.25
C ILE A 324 16.06 -11.91 -5.41
N MET A 325 16.38 -10.98 -6.31
CA MET A 325 15.57 -10.72 -7.51
C MET A 325 15.34 -11.99 -8.31
N TYR A 326 16.42 -12.76 -8.55
CA TYR A 326 16.35 -14.01 -9.32
C TYR A 326 15.48 -15.07 -8.65
N ARG A 327 15.46 -15.13 -7.31
CA ARG A 327 14.55 -16.02 -6.55
C ARG A 327 13.07 -15.64 -6.71
N CYS A 328 12.75 -14.37 -6.95
CA CYS A 328 11.39 -13.95 -7.26
C CYS A 328 10.90 -14.48 -8.62
N TRP A 329 11.80 -14.79 -9.55
CA TRP A 329 11.50 -15.22 -10.93
C TRP A 329 11.63 -16.74 -11.16
N HIS A 330 11.51 -17.54 -10.10
CA HIS A 330 11.49 -19.01 -10.23
C HIS A 330 10.11 -19.53 -10.64
N GLU A 331 10.09 -20.49 -11.55
CA GLU A 331 8.88 -21.22 -11.95
C GLU A 331 8.39 -22.18 -10.85
N LYS A 332 7.09 -22.51 -10.89
CA LYS A 332 6.50 -23.56 -10.06
C LYS A 332 7.21 -24.90 -10.28
N GLY A 333 7.66 -25.55 -9.20
CA GLY A 333 8.27 -26.89 -9.23
C GLY A 333 9.72 -26.94 -8.74
N ARG A 334 10.36 -25.82 -8.47
CA ARG A 334 11.61 -25.73 -7.71
C ARG A 334 11.33 -25.05 -6.37
N PRO A 335 12.25 -25.06 -5.37
CA PRO A 335 11.91 -24.69 -3.99
C PRO A 335 11.00 -23.47 -3.92
N PRO A 336 9.97 -23.49 -3.06
CA PRO A 336 8.81 -22.59 -3.14
C PRO A 336 9.25 -21.13 -3.22
N GLN A 337 8.63 -20.38 -4.14
CA GLN A 337 8.72 -18.92 -4.12
C GLN A 337 8.45 -18.48 -2.68
N LYS A 338 9.43 -17.84 -2.06
CA LYS A 338 9.27 -17.34 -0.71
C LYS A 338 8.11 -16.31 -0.72
N SER A 339 7.33 -16.32 0.34
CA SER A 339 6.42 -15.24 0.68
C SER A 339 7.21 -13.93 0.73
N PHE A 340 6.54 -12.77 0.70
CA PHE A 340 7.18 -11.49 0.98
C PHE A 340 7.86 -11.49 2.34
N SER A 341 7.29 -12.24 3.32
CA SER A 341 7.89 -12.44 4.64
C SER A 341 9.28 -13.05 4.54
N GLY A 342 10.28 -12.34 5.07
CA GLY A 342 11.67 -12.75 5.07
C GLY A 342 12.35 -12.75 3.69
N LEU A 343 11.80 -12.09 2.69
CA LEU A 343 12.42 -11.94 1.37
C LEU A 343 13.60 -10.96 1.42
N LEU A 344 13.45 -9.84 2.12
CA LEU A 344 14.49 -8.87 2.42
C LEU A 344 14.77 -8.83 3.92
N PRO A 345 16.01 -8.45 4.35
CA PRO A 345 16.28 -8.20 5.74
C PRO A 345 15.41 -7.04 6.26
N PRO A 346 15.02 -7.06 7.54
CA PRO A 346 14.33 -5.93 8.16
C PRO A 346 15.22 -4.67 8.13
N LYS A 347 14.60 -3.51 8.21
CA LYS A 347 15.29 -2.22 8.31
C LYS A 347 16.06 -2.08 9.61
#